data_3e474b2261fb23cb3b36b9cb27ccf17a
#
_entry.id   3e474b2261fb23cb3b36b9cb27ccf17a
#
_cell.length_a   1.000
_cell.length_b   1.000
_cell.length_c   1.000
_cell.angle_alpha   90.00
_cell.angle_beta   90.00
_cell.angle_gamma   90.00
#
_symmetry.space_group_name_H-M   'P 1'
#
loop_
_entity.id
_entity.type
_entity.pdbx_description
1 polymer ?
#
loop_
_entity_poly.entity_id
_entity_poly.type
_entity_poly.pdbx_seq_one_letter_code
_entity_poly.pdbx_strand_id
1 'polypeptide(L)'
;MFYEVSQNSCLTEFGEGGCDGNISLRSVITISVYFGSIGIVMLIYGLGLLNKPLIPYALSISFGGSLILSIVLLMSVYDWIEKSVWLLLIPLLFLGMGLAGLHHRRYQLAGFVIGCYISGLAGIGWLIEPNLASGGFLGGGLPMTGSGLLFILRRTDREAREKMLEEAQNLIDTGYPSRSLEAASRLMMRAQQDGVLMQDSRIWLSKARALTGHREYAKSITYYSMALEIDEQNEKLWYEKGELHRKLKQWEEAELCFQNATEIDYTFGDAWLRLSQTKERLDNLGGAEEGYHIALELEGNKGLVNLGLGRVQSKLGKVKEALKSVEKAIALMGDDYRPYMVRGDIYFGLGDYERADSKGYSKAVNVRPDLKRGWRKLTKVYRSQDKKELLIMSLSRILEIDSEDEEALWERAEIHYETKKLGDSMGDIHKLLALNPGNQKARKFKAMILEKLDAKEWD
;
A
#
# COMPACT_ATOMS: atom_id res chain seq x y z
N MET A 1 -60.14 -9.65 -11.57
CA MET A 1 -60.84 -8.88 -10.54
C MET A 1 -61.06 -7.39 -10.94
N PHE A 2 -60.04 -6.65 -11.34
CA PHE A 2 -60.22 -5.24 -11.78
C PHE A 2 -60.89 -5.10 -13.16
N TYR A 3 -60.81 -6.08 -14.03
CA TYR A 3 -61.45 -6.04 -15.37
C TYR A 3 -62.98 -6.29 -15.33
N GLU A 4 -63.44 -7.10 -14.37
CA GLU A 4 -64.89 -7.37 -14.18
C GLU A 4 -65.61 -6.19 -13.45
N VAL A 5 -64.93 -5.46 -12.56
CA VAL A 5 -65.52 -4.30 -11.87
C VAL A 5 -65.73 -3.12 -12.83
N SER A 6 -64.93 -3.00 -13.89
CA SER A 6 -65.07 -1.89 -14.86
C SER A 6 -66.24 -2.08 -15.83
N GLN A 7 -66.64 -3.34 -16.11
CA GLN A 7 -67.78 -3.60 -16.99
C GLN A 7 -69.13 -3.49 -16.28
N ASN A 8 -69.22 -3.83 -15.01
CA ASN A 8 -70.45 -3.79 -14.25
C ASN A 8 -70.90 -2.40 -13.77
N SER A 9 -69.98 -1.41 -13.69
CA SER A 9 -70.34 -0.05 -13.28
C SER A 9 -70.90 0.83 -14.41
N CYS A 10 -70.69 0.43 -15.67
CA CYS A 10 -71.23 1.17 -16.84
C CYS A 10 -72.67 0.80 -17.23
N LEU A 11 -73.23 -0.29 -16.73
CA LEU A 11 -74.54 -0.78 -17.17
C LEU A 11 -75.74 -0.21 -16.46
N THR A 12 -75.57 0.62 -15.40
CA THR A 12 -76.67 1.01 -14.53
C THR A 12 -77.11 2.48 -14.57
N GLU A 13 -76.41 3.40 -15.24
CA GLU A 13 -76.77 4.83 -15.12
C GLU A 13 -77.07 5.63 -16.42
N PHE A 14 -76.82 5.12 -17.61
CA PHE A 14 -77.18 5.90 -18.84
C PHE A 14 -77.63 4.98 -19.98
N GLY A 15 -78.86 5.24 -20.46
CA GLY A 15 -79.41 4.62 -21.61
C GLY A 15 -78.64 4.94 -22.91
N GLU A 16 -78.38 3.92 -23.72
CA GLU A 16 -77.94 3.94 -25.12
C GLU A 16 -76.93 5.00 -25.58
N GLY A 17 -75.90 5.25 -24.82
CA GLY A 17 -74.72 6.01 -25.26
C GLY A 17 -73.47 5.23 -24.81
N GLY A 18 -72.78 4.60 -25.77
CA GLY A 18 -71.68 3.72 -25.50
C GLY A 18 -70.65 4.28 -24.54
N CYS A 19 -70.54 3.70 -23.37
CA CYS A 19 -69.41 3.90 -22.50
C CYS A 19 -68.18 3.31 -23.15
N ASP A 20 -67.29 4.16 -23.62
CA ASP A 20 -65.99 3.73 -24.10
C ASP A 20 -65.19 3.19 -22.91
N GLY A 21 -65.31 1.87 -22.65
CA GLY A 21 -64.67 1.19 -21.51
C GLY A 21 -63.12 1.39 -21.44
N ASN A 22 -62.61 2.05 -22.46
CA ASN A 22 -61.21 2.42 -22.57
C ASN A 22 -60.78 3.56 -21.66
N ILE A 23 -61.69 4.46 -21.19
CA ILE A 23 -61.34 5.66 -20.44
C ILE A 23 -60.90 5.31 -19.00
N SER A 24 -61.62 4.38 -18.32
CA SER A 24 -61.25 3.98 -16.96
C SER A 24 -59.97 3.19 -16.89
N LEU A 25 -59.73 2.32 -17.88
CA LEU A 25 -58.50 1.55 -17.92
C LEU A 25 -57.25 2.43 -18.18
N ARG A 26 -57.40 3.41 -19.08
CA ARG A 26 -56.32 4.40 -19.37
C ARG A 26 -55.97 5.22 -18.14
N SER A 27 -56.96 5.67 -17.34
CA SER A 27 -56.74 6.41 -16.10
C SER A 27 -56.02 5.56 -15.06
N VAL A 28 -56.38 4.29 -14.87
CA VAL A 28 -55.74 3.37 -13.95
C VAL A 28 -54.30 3.10 -14.33
N ILE A 29 -54.03 2.90 -15.62
CA ILE A 29 -52.68 2.64 -16.15
C ILE A 29 -51.79 3.88 -15.92
N THR A 30 -52.31 5.12 -16.17
CA THR A 30 -51.57 6.36 -15.98
C THR A 30 -51.18 6.55 -14.53
N ILE A 31 -52.11 6.34 -13.60
CA ILE A 31 -51.85 6.42 -12.15
C ILE A 31 -50.85 5.38 -11.71
N SER A 32 -50.94 4.13 -12.24
CA SER A 32 -50.00 3.04 -11.90
C SER A 32 -48.59 3.30 -12.39
N VAL A 33 -48.41 3.88 -13.59
CA VAL A 33 -47.10 4.28 -14.13
C VAL A 33 -46.52 5.43 -13.29
N TYR A 34 -47.36 6.39 -12.88
CA TYR A 34 -46.94 7.53 -12.05
C TYR A 34 -46.40 7.07 -10.69
N PHE A 35 -47.17 6.25 -9.95
CA PHE A 35 -46.75 5.74 -8.66
C PHE A 35 -45.60 4.73 -8.79
N GLY A 36 -45.56 3.95 -9.88
CA GLY A 36 -44.46 3.02 -10.17
C GLY A 36 -43.12 3.74 -10.33
N SER A 37 -43.10 4.88 -11.04
CA SER A 37 -41.87 5.68 -11.26
C SER A 37 -41.31 6.24 -9.96
N ILE A 38 -42.20 6.79 -9.08
CA ILE A 38 -41.82 7.27 -7.75
C ILE A 38 -41.33 6.10 -6.86
N GLY A 39 -42.03 4.97 -6.91
CA GLY A 39 -41.66 3.76 -6.18
C GLY A 39 -40.26 3.26 -6.51
N ILE A 40 -39.90 3.26 -7.79
CA ILE A 40 -38.58 2.87 -8.26
C ILE A 40 -37.50 3.84 -7.71
N VAL A 41 -37.71 5.15 -7.75
CA VAL A 41 -36.77 6.12 -7.22
C VAL A 41 -36.60 5.95 -5.71
N MET A 42 -37.70 5.71 -4.97
CA MET A 42 -37.66 5.46 -3.52
C MET A 42 -37.02 4.11 -3.19
N LEU A 43 -37.21 3.07 -3.99
CA LEU A 43 -36.54 1.78 -3.83
C LEU A 43 -35.03 1.92 -4.02
N ILE A 44 -34.60 2.63 -5.08
CA ILE A 44 -33.18 2.87 -5.36
C ILE A 44 -32.53 3.68 -4.22
N TYR A 45 -33.25 4.62 -3.64
CA TYR A 45 -32.80 5.39 -2.46
C TYR A 45 -32.73 4.50 -1.21
N GLY A 46 -33.78 3.70 -0.95
CA GLY A 46 -33.84 2.79 0.21
C GLY A 46 -32.75 1.72 0.18
N LEU A 47 -32.31 1.32 -1.00
CA LEU A 47 -31.17 0.42 -1.20
C LEU A 47 -29.81 1.14 -1.06
N GLY A 48 -29.78 2.44 -0.76
CA GLY A 48 -28.54 3.22 -0.62
C GLY A 48 -27.80 3.45 -1.95
N LEU A 49 -28.43 3.16 -3.08
CA LEU A 49 -27.83 3.25 -4.42
C LEU A 49 -27.85 4.68 -5.00
N LEU A 50 -28.55 5.61 -4.35
CA LEU A 50 -28.60 7.03 -4.73
C LEU A 50 -27.98 7.89 -3.62
N ASN A 51 -26.98 8.70 -3.98
CA ASN A 51 -26.45 9.72 -3.06
C ASN A 51 -27.49 10.82 -2.79
N LYS A 52 -27.58 11.28 -1.53
CA LYS A 52 -28.51 12.33 -1.09
C LYS A 52 -28.66 13.54 -2.05
N PRO A 53 -27.56 14.08 -2.66
CA PRO A 53 -27.69 15.22 -3.58
C PRO A 53 -28.33 14.88 -4.94
N LEU A 54 -28.55 13.60 -5.26
CA LEU A 54 -29.14 13.16 -6.52
C LEU A 54 -30.65 12.96 -6.46
N ILE A 55 -31.21 12.82 -5.26
CA ILE A 55 -32.62 12.53 -5.03
C ILE A 55 -33.52 13.61 -5.65
N PRO A 56 -33.29 14.92 -5.43
CA PRO A 56 -34.18 15.95 -6.00
C PRO A 56 -34.16 15.93 -7.53
N TYR A 57 -33.02 15.63 -8.18
CA TYR A 57 -32.94 15.56 -9.63
C TYR A 57 -33.65 14.31 -10.19
N ALA A 58 -33.48 13.17 -9.56
CA ALA A 58 -34.16 11.93 -9.96
C ALA A 58 -35.67 12.04 -9.79
N LEU A 59 -36.12 12.65 -8.68
CA LEU A 59 -37.56 12.94 -8.44
C LEU A 59 -38.11 13.94 -9.43
N SER A 60 -37.41 15.06 -9.73
CA SER A 60 -37.82 16.05 -10.69
C SER A 60 -38.01 15.48 -12.10
N ILE A 61 -37.07 14.64 -12.52
CA ILE A 61 -37.12 13.99 -13.85
C ILE A 61 -38.26 12.97 -13.91
N SER A 62 -38.42 12.16 -12.86
CA SER A 62 -39.53 11.20 -12.76
C SER A 62 -40.88 11.89 -12.74
N PHE A 63 -40.99 12.97 -11.97
CA PHE A 63 -42.23 13.79 -11.90
C PHE A 63 -42.56 14.48 -13.24
N GLY A 64 -41.54 15.12 -13.85
CA GLY A 64 -41.69 15.76 -15.15
C GLY A 64 -42.11 14.78 -16.24
N GLY A 65 -41.46 13.61 -16.31
CA GLY A 65 -41.80 12.55 -17.25
C GLY A 65 -43.22 12.01 -17.07
N SER A 66 -43.64 11.76 -15.81
CA SER A 66 -44.99 11.27 -15.51
C SER A 66 -46.06 12.33 -15.79
N LEU A 67 -45.74 13.60 -15.58
CA LEU A 67 -46.65 14.71 -15.86
C LEU A 67 -46.86 14.90 -17.38
N ILE A 68 -45.77 14.82 -18.19
CA ILE A 68 -45.87 14.85 -19.66
C ILE A 68 -46.75 13.69 -20.13
N LEU A 69 -46.51 12.50 -19.62
CA LEU A 69 -47.24 11.29 -19.93
C LEU A 69 -48.75 11.47 -19.67
N SER A 70 -49.11 11.99 -18.52
CA SER A 70 -50.49 12.23 -18.11
C SER A 70 -51.18 13.30 -18.99
N ILE A 71 -50.44 14.35 -19.35
CA ILE A 71 -50.96 15.40 -20.24
C ILE A 71 -51.19 14.89 -21.66
N VAL A 72 -50.23 14.12 -22.22
CA VAL A 72 -50.39 13.53 -23.58
C VAL A 72 -51.57 12.56 -23.61
N LEU A 73 -51.78 11.76 -22.57
CA LEU A 73 -52.95 10.86 -22.45
C LEU A 73 -54.26 11.66 -22.34
N LEU A 74 -54.33 12.69 -21.52
CA LEU A 74 -55.48 13.58 -21.43
C LEU A 74 -55.79 14.25 -22.76
N MET A 75 -54.77 14.73 -23.47
CA MET A 75 -54.92 15.36 -24.78
C MET A 75 -55.40 14.38 -25.87
N SER A 76 -54.93 13.15 -25.83
CA SER A 76 -55.40 12.11 -26.76
C SER A 76 -56.86 11.71 -26.55
N VAL A 77 -57.34 11.79 -25.31
CA VAL A 77 -58.72 11.43 -24.96
C VAL A 77 -59.70 12.53 -25.35
N TYR A 78 -59.27 13.80 -25.39
CA TYR A 78 -60.17 14.94 -25.58
C TYR A 78 -60.01 15.66 -26.93
N ASP A 79 -59.27 15.13 -27.90
CA ASP A 79 -59.02 15.78 -29.20
C ASP A 79 -58.48 17.22 -29.12
N TRP A 80 -57.80 17.55 -28.05
CA TRP A 80 -57.32 18.88 -27.76
C TRP A 80 -55.90 19.15 -28.27
N ILE A 81 -55.35 18.29 -29.08
CA ILE A 81 -53.94 18.35 -29.52
C ILE A 81 -53.62 19.68 -30.23
N GLU A 82 -54.56 20.30 -30.92
CA GLU A 82 -54.29 21.53 -31.66
C GLU A 82 -54.28 22.80 -30.81
N LYS A 83 -54.80 22.80 -29.58
CA LYS A 83 -55.02 24.03 -28.80
C LYS A 83 -54.13 24.29 -27.61
N SER A 84 -53.27 23.37 -27.19
CA SER A 84 -52.57 23.49 -25.90
C SER A 84 -51.11 23.06 -25.91
N VAL A 85 -50.33 23.48 -26.89
CA VAL A 85 -48.86 23.30 -26.96
C VAL A 85 -48.19 23.84 -25.68
N TRP A 86 -48.77 24.82 -25.03
CA TRP A 86 -48.27 25.42 -23.77
C TRP A 86 -48.25 24.47 -22.57
N LEU A 87 -49.18 23.51 -22.51
CA LEU A 87 -49.19 22.50 -21.43
C LEU A 87 -48.06 21.50 -21.51
N LEU A 88 -47.42 21.34 -22.66
CA LEU A 88 -46.21 20.52 -22.82
C LEU A 88 -44.94 21.24 -22.43
N LEU A 89 -44.96 22.61 -22.35
CA LEU A 89 -43.79 23.39 -21.99
C LEU A 89 -43.39 23.22 -20.52
N ILE A 90 -44.35 23.06 -19.62
CA ILE A 90 -44.08 22.91 -18.17
C ILE A 90 -43.29 21.60 -17.89
N PRO A 91 -43.71 20.43 -18.37
CA PRO A 91 -42.95 19.20 -18.21
C PRO A 91 -41.61 19.22 -18.92
N LEU A 92 -41.49 19.87 -20.11
CA LEU A 92 -40.22 20.07 -20.81
C LEU A 92 -39.25 20.97 -20.00
N LEU A 93 -39.78 21.99 -19.29
CA LEU A 93 -38.99 22.81 -18.36
C LEU A 93 -38.44 21.96 -17.20
N PHE A 94 -39.26 21.08 -16.60
CA PHE A 94 -38.81 20.18 -15.54
C PHE A 94 -37.80 19.16 -16.05
N LEU A 95 -38.00 18.66 -17.28
CA LEU A 95 -37.03 17.79 -17.94
C LEU A 95 -35.70 18.54 -18.20
N GLY A 96 -35.78 19.78 -18.70
CA GLY A 96 -34.64 20.67 -18.95
C GLY A 96 -33.90 21.02 -17.67
N MET A 97 -34.58 21.30 -16.56
CA MET A 97 -33.97 21.55 -15.25
C MET A 97 -33.31 20.31 -14.67
N GLY A 98 -33.93 19.13 -14.85
CA GLY A 98 -33.31 17.84 -14.48
C GLY A 98 -32.06 17.54 -15.30
N LEU A 99 -32.08 17.83 -16.61
CA LEU A 99 -30.94 17.64 -17.52
C LEU A 99 -29.84 18.69 -17.29
N ALA A 100 -30.17 19.95 -16.99
CA ALA A 100 -29.21 21.00 -16.67
C ALA A 100 -28.45 20.69 -15.36
N GLY A 101 -29.14 20.14 -14.35
CA GLY A 101 -28.52 19.67 -13.11
C GLY A 101 -27.56 18.50 -13.32
N LEU A 102 -27.68 17.79 -14.45
CA LEU A 102 -26.82 16.67 -14.85
C LEU A 102 -25.59 17.10 -15.64
N HIS A 103 -25.47 18.38 -16.04
CA HIS A 103 -24.37 18.89 -16.86
C HIS A 103 -23.00 18.77 -16.22
N HIS A 104 -22.91 18.56 -14.91
CA HIS A 104 -21.67 18.29 -14.20
C HIS A 104 -21.30 16.79 -14.22
N ARG A 105 -20.89 16.26 -15.39
CA ARG A 105 -20.23 14.94 -15.61
C ARG A 105 -21.06 13.65 -15.40
N ARG A 106 -22.42 13.69 -15.64
CA ARG A 106 -23.27 12.53 -15.34
C ARG A 106 -24.17 12.11 -16.51
N TYR A 107 -23.58 12.01 -17.69
CA TYR A 107 -24.28 11.64 -18.95
C TYR A 107 -25.07 10.32 -18.90
N GLN A 108 -24.77 9.43 -17.97
CA GLN A 108 -25.38 8.10 -17.92
C GLN A 108 -26.69 8.07 -17.12
N LEU A 109 -26.81 8.92 -16.10
CA LEU A 109 -28.11 9.14 -15.46
C LEU A 109 -29.09 9.76 -16.47
N ALA A 110 -28.62 10.65 -17.33
CA ALA A 110 -29.39 11.19 -18.44
C ALA A 110 -29.82 10.09 -19.41
N GLY A 111 -28.93 9.16 -19.78
CA GLY A 111 -29.24 8.00 -20.62
C GLY A 111 -30.29 7.08 -20.01
N PHE A 112 -30.19 6.80 -18.71
CA PHE A 112 -31.19 6.02 -17.95
C PHE A 112 -32.56 6.68 -17.97
N VAL A 113 -32.61 7.97 -17.68
CA VAL A 113 -33.87 8.73 -17.62
C VAL A 113 -34.51 8.87 -19.01
N ILE A 114 -33.70 9.18 -20.03
CA ILE A 114 -34.16 9.26 -21.43
C ILE A 114 -34.65 7.88 -21.88
N GLY A 115 -33.98 6.80 -21.52
CA GLY A 115 -34.40 5.44 -21.82
C GLY A 115 -35.73 5.07 -21.14
N CYS A 116 -35.93 5.41 -19.88
CA CYS A 116 -37.21 5.23 -19.18
C CYS A 116 -38.33 6.02 -19.85
N TYR A 117 -38.01 7.24 -20.29
CA TYR A 117 -38.95 8.13 -20.96
C TYR A 117 -39.36 7.58 -22.35
N ILE A 118 -38.42 7.14 -23.15
CA ILE A 118 -38.70 6.55 -24.48
C ILE A 118 -39.51 5.28 -24.31
N SER A 119 -39.20 4.41 -23.35
CA SER A 119 -39.96 3.19 -23.07
C SER A 119 -41.38 3.48 -22.63
N GLY A 120 -41.59 4.51 -21.82
CA GLY A 120 -42.89 4.98 -21.39
C GLY A 120 -43.73 5.50 -22.56
N LEU A 121 -43.16 6.34 -23.42
CA LEU A 121 -43.83 6.85 -24.64
C LEU A 121 -44.18 5.77 -25.63
N ALA A 122 -43.28 4.81 -25.83
CA ALA A 122 -43.53 3.66 -26.71
C ALA A 122 -44.64 2.75 -26.18
N GLY A 123 -44.71 2.55 -24.86
CA GLY A 123 -45.81 1.81 -24.24
C GLY A 123 -47.18 2.48 -24.46
N ILE A 124 -47.24 3.81 -24.45
CA ILE A 124 -48.46 4.57 -24.73
C ILE A 124 -48.82 4.48 -26.22
N GLY A 125 -47.87 4.64 -27.13
CA GLY A 125 -48.10 4.49 -28.55
C GLY A 125 -48.70 3.11 -28.91
N TRP A 126 -48.24 2.06 -28.21
CA TRP A 126 -48.79 0.70 -28.39
C TRP A 126 -50.19 0.52 -27.84
N LEU A 127 -50.53 1.25 -26.76
CA LEU A 127 -51.89 1.23 -26.18
C LEU A 127 -52.90 2.01 -27.03
N ILE A 128 -52.43 3.05 -27.76
CA ILE A 128 -53.29 3.89 -28.63
C ILE A 128 -53.50 3.21 -29.97
N GLU A 129 -52.48 2.68 -30.61
CA GLU A 129 -52.53 1.97 -31.88
C GLU A 129 -51.64 0.71 -31.85
N PRO A 130 -52.21 -0.47 -31.54
CA PRO A 130 -51.43 -1.72 -31.43
C PRO A 130 -50.79 -2.19 -32.74
N ASN A 131 -51.24 -1.66 -33.89
CA ASN A 131 -50.71 -2.02 -35.21
C ASN A 131 -49.51 -1.16 -35.69
N LEU A 132 -49.16 -0.13 -35.00
CA LEU A 132 -47.98 0.67 -35.30
C LEU A 132 -46.70 -0.03 -34.79
N ALA A 133 -45.59 0.11 -35.54
CA ALA A 133 -44.28 -0.48 -35.26
C ALA A 133 -43.63 -0.03 -33.91
N SER A 134 -44.46 0.32 -32.91
CA SER A 134 -44.09 0.75 -31.56
C SER A 134 -43.40 -0.36 -30.74
N GLY A 135 -43.57 -1.62 -31.12
CA GLY A 135 -42.88 -2.76 -30.51
C GLY A 135 -41.35 -2.69 -30.61
N GLY A 136 -40.82 -2.06 -31.68
CA GLY A 136 -39.39 -1.81 -31.82
C GLY A 136 -38.82 -0.80 -30.84
N PHE A 137 -39.60 0.21 -30.46
CA PHE A 137 -39.19 1.22 -29.47
C PHE A 137 -39.19 0.69 -28.04
N LEU A 138 -40.14 -0.17 -27.67
CA LEU A 138 -40.14 -0.85 -26.37
C LEU A 138 -38.93 -1.78 -26.23
N GLY A 139 -38.59 -2.52 -27.30
CA GLY A 139 -37.42 -3.39 -27.33
C GLY A 139 -36.08 -2.63 -27.19
N GLY A 140 -36.00 -1.40 -27.74
CA GLY A 140 -34.80 -0.57 -27.63
C GLY A 140 -34.69 0.21 -26.31
N GLY A 141 -35.80 0.69 -25.76
CA GLY A 141 -35.81 1.50 -24.54
C GLY A 141 -35.50 0.70 -23.28
N LEU A 142 -36.06 -0.50 -23.14
CA LEU A 142 -35.80 -1.37 -21.97
C LEU A 142 -34.34 -1.80 -21.81
N PRO A 143 -33.61 -2.24 -22.84
CA PRO A 143 -32.19 -2.51 -22.74
C PRO A 143 -31.34 -1.29 -22.38
N MET A 144 -31.70 -0.10 -22.92
CA MET A 144 -30.99 1.15 -22.58
C MET A 144 -31.19 1.56 -21.14
N THR A 145 -32.40 1.42 -20.59
CA THR A 145 -32.66 1.71 -19.17
C THR A 145 -31.94 0.72 -18.26
N GLY A 146 -31.96 -0.56 -18.58
CA GLY A 146 -31.24 -1.60 -17.84
C GLY A 146 -29.73 -1.40 -17.86
N SER A 147 -29.16 -1.11 -19.02
CA SER A 147 -27.72 -0.85 -19.17
C SER A 147 -27.30 0.45 -18.45
N GLY A 148 -28.11 1.52 -18.53
CA GLY A 148 -27.87 2.77 -17.82
C GLY A 148 -27.91 2.59 -16.31
N LEU A 149 -28.89 1.85 -15.78
CA LEU A 149 -29.00 1.53 -14.36
C LEU A 149 -27.80 0.71 -13.87
N LEU A 150 -27.45 -0.39 -14.55
CA LEU A 150 -26.29 -1.21 -14.24
C LEU A 150 -24.99 -0.42 -14.27
N PHE A 151 -24.87 0.52 -15.20
CA PHE A 151 -23.69 1.37 -15.27
C PHE A 151 -23.62 2.38 -14.12
N ILE A 152 -24.74 2.99 -13.72
CA ILE A 152 -24.81 3.90 -12.57
C ILE A 152 -24.45 3.14 -11.28
N LEU A 153 -25.03 1.94 -11.08
CA LEU A 153 -24.73 1.10 -9.92
C LEU A 153 -23.26 0.73 -9.86
N ARG A 154 -22.69 0.27 -10.98
CA ARG A 154 -21.26 -0.06 -11.08
C ARG A 154 -20.36 1.15 -10.85
N ARG A 155 -20.78 2.35 -11.27
CA ARG A 155 -19.99 3.57 -11.10
C ARG A 155 -20.00 4.08 -9.66
N THR A 156 -21.15 4.09 -8.98
CA THR A 156 -21.24 4.50 -7.57
C THR A 156 -20.43 3.57 -6.67
N ASP A 157 -20.46 2.28 -6.94
CA ASP A 157 -19.65 1.30 -6.22
C ASP A 157 -18.16 1.48 -6.51
N ARG A 158 -17.79 1.82 -7.73
CA ARG A 158 -16.39 2.08 -8.09
C ARG A 158 -15.87 3.36 -7.42
N GLU A 159 -16.62 4.47 -7.43
CA GLU A 159 -16.23 5.72 -6.78
C GLU A 159 -16.10 5.52 -5.25
N ALA A 160 -17.01 4.79 -4.63
CA ALA A 160 -16.93 4.45 -3.21
C ALA A 160 -15.70 3.58 -2.88
N ARG A 161 -15.36 2.63 -3.76
CA ARG A 161 -14.17 1.79 -3.65
C ARG A 161 -12.88 2.59 -3.72
N GLU A 162 -12.72 3.40 -4.76
CA GLU A 162 -11.53 4.24 -4.93
C GLU A 162 -11.32 5.16 -3.73
N LYS A 163 -12.39 5.73 -3.19
CA LYS A 163 -12.32 6.57 -2.00
C LYS A 163 -11.86 5.79 -0.75
N MET A 164 -12.33 4.56 -0.56
CA MET A 164 -11.89 3.71 0.56
C MET A 164 -10.45 3.25 0.40
N LEU A 165 -10.01 2.95 -0.83
CA LEU A 165 -8.62 2.62 -1.13
C LEU A 165 -7.70 3.82 -0.88
N GLU A 166 -8.12 5.01 -1.31
CA GLU A 166 -7.38 6.25 -1.08
C GLU A 166 -7.28 6.57 0.43
N GLU A 167 -8.36 6.41 1.19
CA GLU A 167 -8.35 6.56 2.65
C GLU A 167 -7.37 5.58 3.31
N ALA A 168 -7.42 4.31 2.92
CA ALA A 168 -6.52 3.29 3.45
C ALA A 168 -5.05 3.61 3.10
N GLN A 169 -4.77 4.04 1.88
CA GLN A 169 -3.42 4.41 1.43
C GLN A 169 -2.91 5.62 2.19
N ASN A 170 -3.70 6.69 2.32
CA ASN A 170 -3.35 7.90 3.07
C ASN A 170 -3.00 7.58 4.54
N LEU A 171 -3.74 6.68 5.18
CA LEU A 171 -3.45 6.25 6.56
C LEU A 171 -2.17 5.42 6.66
N ILE A 172 -1.81 4.67 5.63
CA ILE A 172 -0.53 3.95 5.55
C ILE A 172 0.61 4.96 5.41
N ASP A 173 0.48 5.91 4.50
CA ASP A 173 1.51 6.92 4.19
C ASP A 173 1.74 7.89 5.36
N THR A 174 0.69 8.22 6.11
CA THR A 174 0.80 9.08 7.30
C THR A 174 1.35 8.37 8.53
N GLY A 175 1.63 7.07 8.46
CA GLY A 175 2.31 6.31 9.50
C GLY A 175 1.47 6.04 10.76
N TYR A 176 0.14 5.91 10.62
CA TYR A 176 -0.78 5.50 11.68
C TYR A 176 -1.13 4.00 11.58
N PRO A 177 -0.30 3.07 12.08
CA PRO A 177 -0.47 1.64 11.82
C PRO A 177 -1.85 1.10 12.23
N SER A 178 -2.33 1.41 13.44
CA SER A 178 -3.61 0.90 13.95
C SER A 178 -4.79 1.36 13.12
N ARG A 179 -4.81 2.64 12.72
CA ARG A 179 -5.87 3.20 11.88
C ARG A 179 -5.84 2.66 10.46
N SER A 180 -4.65 2.48 9.88
CA SER A 180 -4.51 1.89 8.55
C SER A 180 -4.95 0.43 8.54
N LEU A 181 -4.68 -0.34 9.60
CA LEU A 181 -5.13 -1.72 9.72
C LEU A 181 -6.66 -1.82 9.86
N GLU A 182 -7.27 -0.90 10.59
CA GLU A 182 -8.72 -0.82 10.72
C GLU A 182 -9.39 -0.45 9.39
N ALA A 183 -8.87 0.57 8.69
CA ALA A 183 -9.36 0.98 7.38
C ALA A 183 -9.23 -0.14 6.34
N ALA A 184 -8.09 -0.80 6.28
CA ALA A 184 -7.87 -1.95 5.40
C ALA A 184 -8.78 -3.14 5.76
N SER A 185 -9.10 -3.34 7.04
CA SER A 185 -10.01 -4.40 7.48
C SER A 185 -11.46 -4.09 7.09
N ARG A 186 -11.89 -2.82 7.22
CA ARG A 186 -13.22 -2.37 6.73
C ARG A 186 -13.34 -2.54 5.22
N LEU A 187 -12.30 -2.19 4.46
CA LEU A 187 -12.24 -2.38 3.02
C LEU A 187 -12.37 -3.87 2.66
N MET A 188 -11.66 -4.75 3.34
CA MET A 188 -11.75 -6.19 3.13
C MET A 188 -13.13 -6.78 3.46
N MET A 189 -13.75 -6.37 4.57
CA MET A 189 -15.11 -6.82 4.90
C MET A 189 -16.10 -6.43 3.81
N ARG A 190 -15.97 -5.22 3.26
CA ARG A 190 -16.81 -4.79 2.13
C ARG A 190 -16.51 -5.58 0.86
N ALA A 191 -15.24 -5.87 0.60
CA ALA A 191 -14.82 -6.68 -0.53
C ALA A 191 -15.37 -8.12 -0.47
N GLN A 192 -15.45 -8.70 0.73
CA GLN A 192 -16.05 -10.03 0.93
C GLN A 192 -17.57 -10.04 0.67
N GLN A 193 -18.27 -8.94 0.93
CA GLN A 193 -19.69 -8.80 0.60
C GLN A 193 -19.90 -8.59 -0.91
N ASP A 194 -18.95 -7.96 -1.58
CA ASP A 194 -18.96 -7.69 -3.02
C ASP A 194 -17.89 -8.57 -3.69
N GLY A 195 -18.30 -9.75 -4.17
CA GLY A 195 -17.39 -10.76 -4.74
C GLY A 195 -16.52 -10.25 -5.90
N VAL A 196 -16.92 -9.16 -6.58
CA VAL A 196 -16.14 -8.52 -7.66
C VAL A 196 -14.91 -7.81 -7.09
N LEU A 197 -15.00 -7.28 -5.87
CA LEU A 197 -13.92 -6.58 -5.19
C LEU A 197 -12.74 -7.49 -4.81
N MET A 198 -12.99 -8.76 -4.56
CA MET A 198 -11.94 -9.73 -4.23
C MET A 198 -10.94 -9.95 -5.37
N GLN A 199 -11.28 -9.52 -6.59
CA GLN A 199 -10.41 -9.58 -7.77
C GLN A 199 -9.54 -8.32 -7.94
N ASP A 200 -9.56 -7.37 -7.00
CA ASP A 200 -8.71 -6.18 -7.04
C ASP A 200 -7.49 -6.39 -6.12
N SER A 201 -6.31 -6.55 -6.72
CA SER A 201 -5.03 -6.75 -6.01
C SER A 201 -4.72 -5.64 -4.99
N ARG A 202 -5.20 -4.41 -5.23
CA ARG A 202 -5.00 -3.24 -4.37
C ARG A 202 -5.62 -3.41 -2.98
N ILE A 203 -6.69 -4.18 -2.86
CA ILE A 203 -7.36 -4.45 -1.57
C ILE A 203 -6.46 -5.31 -0.69
N TRP A 204 -5.92 -6.39 -1.27
CA TRP A 204 -4.98 -7.27 -0.60
C TRP A 204 -3.70 -6.54 -0.24
N LEU A 205 -3.20 -5.70 -1.15
CA LEU A 205 -2.03 -4.85 -0.94
C LEU A 205 -2.22 -3.86 0.21
N SER A 206 -3.38 -3.19 0.31
CA SER A 206 -3.67 -2.28 1.42
C SER A 206 -3.61 -3.01 2.76
N LYS A 207 -4.16 -4.24 2.84
CA LYS A 207 -4.08 -5.05 4.05
C LYS A 207 -2.66 -5.50 4.35
N ALA A 208 -1.91 -5.93 3.34
CA ALA A 208 -0.52 -6.33 3.47
C ALA A 208 0.35 -5.19 4.01
N ARG A 209 0.27 -4.00 3.43
CA ARG A 209 1.03 -2.81 3.88
C ARG A 209 0.67 -2.37 5.29
N ALA A 210 -0.63 -2.39 5.65
CA ALA A 210 -1.07 -2.08 7.00
C ALA A 210 -0.48 -3.05 8.03
N LEU A 211 -0.46 -4.35 7.75
CA LEU A 211 0.19 -5.37 8.58
C LEU A 211 1.71 -5.20 8.66
N THR A 212 2.35 -4.76 7.56
CA THR A 212 3.78 -4.40 7.55
C THR A 212 4.07 -3.29 8.54
N GLY A 213 3.23 -2.25 8.58
CA GLY A 213 3.32 -1.16 9.55
C GLY A 213 3.19 -1.64 11.00
N HIS A 214 2.37 -2.65 11.24
CA HIS A 214 2.22 -3.34 12.53
C HIS A 214 3.34 -4.33 12.86
N ARG A 215 4.32 -4.52 11.96
CA ARG A 215 5.39 -5.53 12.06
C ARG A 215 4.90 -6.99 12.07
N GLU A 216 3.67 -7.24 11.65
CA GLU A 216 3.10 -8.59 11.49
C GLU A 216 3.53 -9.17 10.12
N TYR A 217 4.86 -9.31 9.92
CA TYR A 217 5.45 -9.61 8.62
C TYR A 217 4.97 -10.94 8.02
N ALA A 218 4.82 -11.99 8.84
CA ALA A 218 4.35 -13.29 8.35
C ALA A 218 2.93 -13.22 7.77
N LYS A 219 2.01 -12.55 8.47
CA LYS A 219 0.64 -12.35 7.94
C LYS A 219 0.65 -11.44 6.72
N SER A 220 1.48 -10.41 6.72
CA SER A 220 1.61 -9.50 5.58
C SER A 220 2.03 -10.24 4.31
N ILE A 221 2.99 -11.16 4.40
CA ILE A 221 3.44 -12.01 3.28
C ILE A 221 2.28 -12.79 2.66
N THR A 222 1.38 -13.35 3.48
CA THR A 222 0.19 -14.05 2.98
C THR A 222 -0.68 -13.14 2.12
N TYR A 223 -0.92 -11.90 2.56
CA TYR A 223 -1.72 -10.94 1.80
C TYR A 223 -1.01 -10.43 0.54
N TYR A 224 0.34 -10.31 0.55
CA TYR A 224 1.10 -10.06 -0.69
C TYR A 224 0.97 -11.23 -1.67
N SER A 225 0.97 -12.47 -1.18
CA SER A 225 0.77 -13.63 -2.05
C SER A 225 -0.61 -13.62 -2.72
N MET A 226 -1.67 -13.28 -1.97
CA MET A 226 -3.03 -13.13 -2.53
C MET A 226 -3.11 -11.98 -3.56
N ALA A 227 -2.39 -10.88 -3.33
CA ALA A 227 -2.30 -9.80 -4.32
C ALA A 227 -1.59 -10.24 -5.60
N LEU A 228 -0.53 -11.05 -5.46
CA LEU A 228 0.24 -11.61 -6.58
C LEU A 228 -0.50 -12.70 -7.36
N GLU A 229 -1.42 -13.44 -6.74
CA GLU A 229 -2.32 -14.37 -7.47
C GLU A 229 -3.21 -13.63 -8.49
N ILE A 230 -3.50 -12.34 -8.25
CA ILE A 230 -4.31 -11.50 -9.13
C ILE A 230 -3.43 -10.74 -10.13
N ASP A 231 -2.29 -10.22 -9.67
CA ASP A 231 -1.39 -9.36 -10.42
C ASP A 231 0.05 -9.89 -10.32
N GLU A 232 0.28 -11.04 -10.99
CA GLU A 232 1.55 -11.76 -10.96
C GLU A 232 2.70 -10.95 -11.60
N GLN A 233 2.37 -10.10 -12.57
CA GLN A 233 3.34 -9.29 -13.33
C GLN A 233 3.66 -7.94 -12.65
N ASN A 234 3.48 -7.84 -11.35
CA ASN A 234 3.75 -6.62 -10.60
C ASN A 234 5.09 -6.72 -9.85
N GLU A 235 6.12 -6.13 -10.43
CA GLU A 235 7.49 -6.12 -9.90
C GLU A 235 7.57 -5.54 -8.48
N LYS A 236 6.72 -4.54 -8.18
CA LYS A 236 6.72 -3.89 -6.86
C LYS A 236 6.17 -4.78 -5.78
N LEU A 237 5.13 -5.59 -6.08
CA LEU A 237 4.59 -6.54 -5.11
C LEU A 237 5.62 -7.62 -4.76
N TRP A 238 6.33 -8.15 -5.77
CA TRP A 238 7.42 -9.10 -5.56
C TRP A 238 8.54 -8.47 -4.72
N TYR A 239 8.94 -7.23 -5.04
CA TYR A 239 9.97 -6.51 -4.29
C TYR A 239 9.56 -6.29 -2.82
N GLU A 240 8.36 -5.78 -2.55
CA GLU A 240 7.86 -5.54 -1.19
C GLU A 240 7.76 -6.86 -0.39
N LYS A 241 7.29 -7.94 -1.00
CA LYS A 241 7.26 -9.29 -0.40
C LYS A 241 8.67 -9.78 -0.07
N GLY A 242 9.62 -9.60 -0.97
CA GLY A 242 11.04 -9.94 -0.76
C GLY A 242 11.65 -9.17 0.43
N GLU A 243 11.33 -7.89 0.59
CA GLU A 243 11.76 -7.09 1.74
C GLU A 243 11.22 -7.64 3.08
N LEU A 244 10.03 -8.24 3.10
CA LEU A 244 9.49 -8.88 4.30
C LEU A 244 10.21 -10.18 4.64
N HIS A 245 10.44 -11.04 3.65
CA HIS A 245 11.25 -12.26 3.83
C HIS A 245 12.66 -11.90 4.32
N ARG A 246 13.28 -10.85 3.76
CA ARG A 246 14.57 -10.34 4.23
C ARG A 246 14.55 -9.88 5.69
N LYS A 247 13.48 -9.19 6.15
CA LYS A 247 13.30 -8.80 7.55
C LYS A 247 13.15 -10.00 8.48
N LEU A 248 12.53 -11.07 8.01
CA LEU A 248 12.42 -12.35 8.73
C LEU A 248 13.67 -13.23 8.61
N LYS A 249 14.70 -12.76 7.89
CA LYS A 249 15.95 -13.51 7.59
C LYS A 249 15.73 -14.81 6.80
N GLN A 250 14.66 -14.89 6.07
CA GLN A 250 14.32 -15.95 5.11
C GLN A 250 14.99 -15.59 3.78
N TRP A 251 16.28 -15.94 3.65
CA TRP A 251 17.11 -15.42 2.57
C TRP A 251 16.80 -16.05 1.23
N GLU A 252 16.47 -17.34 1.20
CA GLU A 252 16.12 -18.09 0.01
C GLU A 252 14.82 -17.59 -0.61
N GLU A 253 13.80 -17.37 0.21
CA GLU A 253 12.51 -16.84 -0.23
C GLU A 253 12.64 -15.37 -0.68
N ALA A 254 13.50 -14.60 -0.02
CA ALA A 254 13.79 -13.23 -0.42
C ALA A 254 14.49 -13.19 -1.78
N GLU A 255 15.46 -14.09 -2.04
CA GLU A 255 16.14 -14.21 -3.33
C GLU A 255 15.13 -14.47 -4.45
N LEU A 256 14.25 -15.45 -4.27
CA LEU A 256 13.21 -15.79 -5.25
C LEU A 256 12.30 -14.59 -5.56
N CYS A 257 11.87 -13.86 -4.53
CA CYS A 257 11.02 -12.70 -4.71
C CYS A 257 11.72 -11.56 -5.47
N PHE A 258 12.98 -11.25 -5.14
CA PHE A 258 13.73 -10.23 -5.84
C PHE A 258 14.11 -10.66 -7.26
N GLN A 259 14.34 -11.94 -7.49
CA GLN A 259 14.57 -12.49 -8.81
C GLN A 259 13.34 -12.32 -9.69
N ASN A 260 12.13 -12.68 -9.23
CA ASN A 260 10.90 -12.43 -9.96
C ASN A 260 10.71 -10.94 -10.26
N ALA A 261 10.99 -10.05 -9.30
CA ALA A 261 10.90 -8.61 -9.53
C ALA A 261 11.85 -8.14 -10.65
N THR A 262 13.08 -8.67 -10.72
CA THR A 262 14.08 -8.32 -11.76
C THR A 262 13.81 -8.96 -13.10
N GLU A 263 13.13 -10.12 -13.14
CA GLU A 263 12.69 -10.79 -14.37
C GLU A 263 11.52 -10.05 -15.02
N ILE A 264 10.60 -9.52 -14.20
CA ILE A 264 9.45 -8.73 -14.68
C ILE A 264 9.90 -7.36 -15.17
N ASP A 265 10.69 -6.65 -14.35
CA ASP A 265 11.27 -5.36 -14.72
C ASP A 265 12.80 -5.38 -14.55
N TYR A 266 13.50 -5.66 -15.65
CA TYR A 266 14.97 -5.66 -15.67
C TYR A 266 15.57 -4.30 -15.30
N THR A 267 14.84 -3.20 -15.49
CA THR A 267 15.32 -1.84 -15.18
C THR A 267 15.16 -1.46 -13.70
N PHE A 268 14.56 -2.32 -12.90
CA PHE A 268 14.33 -2.06 -11.47
C PHE A 268 15.63 -2.16 -10.65
N GLY A 269 16.44 -1.12 -10.67
CA GLY A 269 17.77 -1.08 -10.05
C GLY A 269 17.78 -1.39 -8.55
N ASP A 270 16.75 -0.98 -7.80
CA ASP A 270 16.65 -1.31 -6.36
C ASP A 270 16.41 -2.81 -6.13
N ALA A 271 15.66 -3.49 -7.01
CA ALA A 271 15.47 -4.93 -6.92
C ALA A 271 16.78 -5.68 -7.18
N TRP A 272 17.58 -5.26 -8.18
CA TRP A 272 18.91 -5.78 -8.42
C TRP A 272 19.85 -5.58 -7.22
N LEU A 273 19.81 -4.40 -6.59
CA LEU A 273 20.58 -4.14 -5.37
C LEU A 273 20.19 -5.12 -4.25
N ARG A 274 18.89 -5.32 -4.02
CA ARG A 274 18.41 -6.24 -2.97
C ARG A 274 18.71 -7.70 -3.29
N LEU A 275 18.53 -8.11 -4.53
CA LEU A 275 18.91 -9.45 -5.00
C LEU A 275 20.39 -9.72 -4.73
N SER A 276 21.26 -8.79 -5.12
CA SER A 276 22.70 -8.91 -4.90
C SER A 276 23.07 -8.98 -3.42
N GLN A 277 22.45 -8.15 -2.58
CA GLN A 277 22.62 -8.19 -1.11
C GLN A 277 22.16 -9.53 -0.52
N THR A 278 21.09 -10.09 -1.04
CA THR A 278 20.56 -11.39 -0.59
C THR A 278 21.49 -12.52 -1.02
N LYS A 279 21.95 -12.51 -2.28
CA LYS A 279 22.97 -13.46 -2.77
C LYS A 279 24.27 -13.38 -1.96
N GLU A 280 24.72 -12.16 -1.56
CA GLU A 280 25.87 -12.01 -0.66
C GLU A 280 25.63 -12.68 0.71
N ARG A 281 24.41 -12.65 1.23
CA ARG A 281 24.05 -13.32 2.50
C ARG A 281 24.03 -14.84 2.39
N LEU A 282 23.66 -15.35 1.22
CA LEU A 282 23.65 -16.76 0.88
C LEU A 282 25.05 -17.28 0.42
N ASP A 283 26.07 -16.41 0.53
CA ASP A 283 27.45 -16.67 0.10
C ASP A 283 27.61 -16.97 -1.41
N ASN A 284 26.59 -16.67 -2.21
CA ASN A 284 26.69 -16.68 -3.67
C ASN A 284 27.39 -15.41 -4.15
N LEU A 285 28.71 -15.36 -3.97
CA LEU A 285 29.48 -14.13 -4.21
C LEU A 285 29.58 -13.78 -5.70
N GLY A 286 29.66 -14.80 -6.59
CA GLY A 286 29.69 -14.58 -8.04
C GLY A 286 28.40 -13.93 -8.55
N GLY A 287 27.25 -14.53 -8.22
CA GLY A 287 25.95 -13.99 -8.60
C GLY A 287 25.64 -12.64 -7.94
N ALA A 288 26.20 -12.36 -6.75
CA ALA A 288 26.09 -11.05 -6.11
C ALA A 288 26.90 -9.99 -6.87
N GLU A 289 28.14 -10.30 -7.29
CA GLU A 289 28.99 -9.39 -8.06
C GLU A 289 28.32 -9.01 -9.39
N GLU A 290 27.80 -10.00 -10.14
CA GLU A 290 27.07 -9.76 -11.39
C GLU A 290 25.86 -8.85 -11.18
N GLY A 291 25.02 -9.15 -10.19
CA GLY A 291 23.85 -8.35 -9.92
C GLY A 291 24.18 -6.91 -9.47
N TYR A 292 25.28 -6.71 -8.71
CA TYR A 292 25.76 -5.37 -8.41
C TYR A 292 26.25 -4.62 -9.66
N HIS A 293 26.88 -5.30 -10.63
CA HIS A 293 27.27 -4.67 -11.88
C HIS A 293 26.06 -4.21 -12.68
N ILE A 294 25.02 -5.04 -12.79
CA ILE A 294 23.75 -4.66 -13.41
C ILE A 294 23.14 -3.45 -12.69
N ALA A 295 23.08 -3.47 -11.35
CA ALA A 295 22.55 -2.36 -10.56
C ALA A 295 23.34 -1.04 -10.73
N LEU A 296 24.63 -1.09 -11.09
CA LEU A 296 25.43 0.12 -11.38
C LEU A 296 25.07 0.78 -12.71
N GLU A 297 24.65 0.00 -13.70
CA GLU A 297 24.25 0.47 -15.02
C GLU A 297 22.85 1.11 -14.98
N LEU A 298 22.03 0.69 -14.03
CA LEU A 298 20.67 1.17 -13.86
C LEU A 298 20.60 2.40 -12.94
N GLU A 299 19.45 3.07 -12.94
CA GLU A 299 19.16 4.11 -11.95
C GLU A 299 18.91 3.50 -10.58
N GLY A 300 19.68 3.88 -9.59
CA GLY A 300 19.58 3.35 -8.23
C GLY A 300 20.61 4.00 -7.29
N ASN A 301 20.69 3.52 -6.05
CA ASN A 301 21.63 4.03 -5.05
C ASN A 301 23.07 3.54 -5.33
N LYS A 302 23.74 4.21 -6.26
CA LYS A 302 25.11 3.87 -6.68
C LYS A 302 26.12 3.80 -5.53
N GLY A 303 25.91 4.56 -4.45
CA GLY A 303 26.73 4.51 -3.24
C GLY A 303 26.62 3.15 -2.54
N LEU A 304 25.40 2.68 -2.29
CA LEU A 304 25.16 1.37 -1.67
C LEU A 304 25.59 0.20 -2.58
N VAL A 305 25.40 0.35 -3.89
CA VAL A 305 25.83 -0.67 -4.87
C VAL A 305 27.35 -0.81 -4.84
N ASN A 306 28.10 0.30 -4.94
CA ASN A 306 29.55 0.29 -4.87
C ASN A 306 30.08 -0.23 -3.52
N LEU A 307 29.38 0.06 -2.41
CA LEU A 307 29.72 -0.49 -1.09
C LEU A 307 29.56 -2.01 -1.06
N GLY A 308 28.45 -2.53 -1.60
CA GLY A 308 28.20 -3.98 -1.70
C GLY A 308 29.23 -4.66 -2.59
N LEU A 309 29.47 -4.09 -3.77
CA LEU A 309 30.46 -4.58 -4.72
C LEU A 309 31.85 -4.66 -4.09
N GLY A 310 32.27 -3.60 -3.36
CA GLY A 310 33.55 -3.61 -2.65
C GLY A 310 33.68 -4.72 -1.61
N ARG A 311 32.61 -5.03 -0.88
CA ARG A 311 32.60 -6.15 0.07
C ARG A 311 32.72 -7.51 -0.63
N VAL A 312 31.94 -7.70 -1.68
CA VAL A 312 31.93 -8.98 -2.44
C VAL A 312 33.26 -9.20 -3.13
N GLN A 313 33.80 -8.18 -3.79
CA GLN A 313 35.12 -8.23 -4.44
C GLN A 313 36.25 -8.51 -3.44
N SER A 314 36.17 -7.95 -2.23
CA SER A 314 37.12 -8.27 -1.15
C SER A 314 37.07 -9.73 -0.74
N LYS A 315 35.87 -10.29 -0.58
CA LYS A 315 35.69 -11.71 -0.26
C LYS A 315 36.16 -12.64 -1.39
N LEU A 316 36.02 -12.21 -2.64
CA LEU A 316 36.54 -12.93 -3.83
C LEU A 316 38.04 -12.77 -4.03
N GLY A 317 38.75 -12.03 -3.17
CA GLY A 317 40.19 -11.77 -3.30
C GLY A 317 40.57 -10.73 -4.36
N LYS A 318 39.59 -10.07 -4.99
CA LYS A 318 39.78 -9.01 -5.99
C LYS A 318 40.06 -7.65 -5.31
N VAL A 319 41.22 -7.57 -4.62
CA VAL A 319 41.52 -6.46 -3.70
C VAL A 319 41.58 -5.10 -4.39
N LYS A 320 42.16 -5.02 -5.59
CA LYS A 320 42.30 -3.75 -6.33
C LYS A 320 40.93 -3.20 -6.74
N GLU A 321 40.09 -4.08 -7.25
CA GLU A 321 38.71 -3.75 -7.64
C GLU A 321 37.88 -3.37 -6.41
N ALA A 322 38.00 -4.10 -5.31
CA ALA A 322 37.32 -3.83 -4.04
C ALA A 322 37.66 -2.42 -3.53
N LEU A 323 38.94 -2.06 -3.48
CA LEU A 323 39.36 -0.72 -3.04
C LEU A 323 38.80 0.38 -3.98
N LYS A 324 38.82 0.16 -5.30
CA LYS A 324 38.25 1.10 -6.28
C LYS A 324 36.75 1.29 -6.08
N SER A 325 36.01 0.20 -5.83
CA SER A 325 34.56 0.26 -5.55
C SER A 325 34.28 0.99 -4.23
N VAL A 326 35.05 0.71 -3.18
CA VAL A 326 34.90 1.40 -1.89
C VAL A 326 35.24 2.88 -1.98
N GLU A 327 36.27 3.28 -2.74
CA GLU A 327 36.59 4.71 -2.96
C GLU A 327 35.43 5.44 -3.66
N LYS A 328 34.79 4.81 -4.66
CA LYS A 328 33.59 5.35 -5.28
C LYS A 328 32.43 5.46 -4.27
N ALA A 329 32.24 4.45 -3.41
CA ALA A 329 31.23 4.50 -2.36
C ALA A 329 31.49 5.66 -1.38
N ILE A 330 32.74 5.90 -0.97
CA ILE A 330 33.13 7.04 -0.12
C ILE A 330 32.77 8.37 -0.80
N ALA A 331 33.11 8.51 -2.07
CA ALA A 331 32.82 9.74 -2.83
C ALA A 331 31.31 10.02 -2.97
N LEU A 332 30.48 8.97 -3.07
CA LEU A 332 29.04 9.09 -3.27
C LEU A 332 28.24 9.19 -1.96
N MET A 333 28.77 8.62 -0.87
CA MET A 333 28.03 8.52 0.41
C MET A 333 28.46 9.59 1.43
N GLY A 334 29.49 10.37 1.13
CA GLY A 334 29.93 11.50 1.97
C GLY A 334 30.23 11.07 3.42
N ASP A 335 29.40 11.52 4.36
CA ASP A 335 29.56 11.30 5.80
C ASP A 335 29.05 9.95 6.31
N ASP A 336 29.00 8.93 5.47
CA ASP A 336 28.63 7.57 5.89
C ASP A 336 29.87 6.80 6.35
N TYR A 337 29.81 6.27 7.56
CA TYR A 337 30.92 5.48 8.15
C TYR A 337 31.13 4.11 7.47
N ARG A 338 30.11 3.54 6.83
CA ARG A 338 30.10 2.17 6.30
C ARG A 338 31.19 1.89 5.27
N PRO A 339 31.43 2.77 4.26
CA PRO A 339 32.51 2.56 3.31
C PRO A 339 33.91 2.55 3.96
N TYR A 340 34.12 3.39 4.97
CA TYR A 340 35.38 3.42 5.71
C TYR A 340 35.59 2.14 6.52
N MET A 341 34.54 1.55 7.09
CA MET A 341 34.60 0.25 7.75
C MET A 341 35.03 -0.86 6.79
N VAL A 342 34.43 -0.90 5.59
CA VAL A 342 34.79 -1.89 4.57
C VAL A 342 36.23 -1.71 4.10
N ARG A 343 36.68 -0.46 3.89
CA ARG A 343 38.08 -0.19 3.56
C ARG A 343 39.05 -0.63 4.65
N GLY A 344 38.71 -0.42 5.90
CA GLY A 344 39.44 -0.94 7.06
C GLY A 344 39.49 -2.47 7.07
N ASP A 345 38.37 -3.15 6.81
CA ASP A 345 38.31 -4.61 6.74
C ASP A 345 39.20 -5.16 5.60
N ILE A 346 39.24 -4.50 4.45
CA ILE A 346 40.12 -4.88 3.34
C ILE A 346 41.60 -4.78 3.74
N TYR A 347 42.04 -3.63 4.26
CA TYR A 347 43.43 -3.44 4.68
C TYR A 347 43.81 -4.37 5.86
N PHE A 348 42.90 -4.58 6.79
CA PHE A 348 43.11 -5.53 7.90
C PHE A 348 43.32 -6.97 7.39
N GLY A 349 42.52 -7.42 6.41
CA GLY A 349 42.66 -8.72 5.78
C GLY A 349 43.98 -8.89 5.01
N LEU A 350 44.58 -7.79 4.56
CA LEU A 350 45.91 -7.76 3.93
C LEU A 350 47.08 -7.74 4.95
N GLY A 351 46.77 -7.60 6.24
CA GLY A 351 47.80 -7.38 7.26
C GLY A 351 48.36 -5.96 7.30
N ASP A 352 47.82 -5.05 6.50
CA ASP A 352 48.19 -3.62 6.49
C ASP A 352 47.43 -2.86 7.59
N TYR A 353 47.88 -3.10 8.81
CA TYR A 353 47.24 -2.54 10.01
C TYR A 353 47.32 -1.02 10.07
N GLU A 354 48.35 -0.41 9.50
CA GLU A 354 48.51 1.05 9.46
C GLU A 354 47.46 1.70 8.59
N ARG A 355 47.23 1.18 7.38
CA ARG A 355 46.15 1.69 6.52
C ARG A 355 44.75 1.30 7.00
N ALA A 356 44.63 0.13 7.65
CA ALA A 356 43.37 -0.29 8.28
C ALA A 356 42.92 0.73 9.35
N ASP A 357 43.86 1.24 10.16
CA ASP A 357 43.64 2.33 11.11
C ASP A 357 43.40 3.65 10.35
N SER A 358 44.46 4.24 9.77
CA SER A 358 44.49 5.62 9.32
C SER A 358 43.51 5.93 8.18
N LYS A 359 43.30 5.00 7.25
CA LYS A 359 42.35 5.16 6.12
C LYS A 359 41.01 4.51 6.36
N GLY A 360 40.91 3.54 7.27
CA GLY A 360 39.72 2.74 7.54
C GLY A 360 38.99 3.15 8.81
N TYR A 361 39.25 2.40 9.86
CA TYR A 361 38.45 2.42 11.07
C TYR A 361 38.48 3.75 11.83
N SER A 362 39.63 4.44 11.89
CA SER A 362 39.71 5.78 12.50
C SER A 362 38.86 6.79 11.78
N LYS A 363 38.79 6.75 10.44
CA LYS A 363 37.85 7.58 9.68
C LYS A 363 36.41 7.22 9.99
N ALA A 364 36.07 5.93 10.11
CA ALA A 364 34.72 5.48 10.43
C ALA A 364 34.25 5.99 11.80
N VAL A 365 35.10 5.88 12.84
CA VAL A 365 34.75 6.37 14.21
C VAL A 365 34.78 7.89 14.33
N ASN A 366 35.52 8.59 13.47
CA ASN A 366 35.47 10.06 13.41
C ASN A 366 34.13 10.54 12.81
N VAL A 367 33.61 9.84 11.79
CA VAL A 367 32.26 10.11 11.24
C VAL A 367 31.17 9.74 12.25
N ARG A 368 31.37 8.64 12.96
CA ARG A 368 30.40 8.14 13.94
C ARG A 368 31.09 7.72 15.24
N PRO A 369 31.26 8.64 16.21
CA PRO A 369 32.00 8.38 17.44
C PRO A 369 31.39 7.32 18.35
N ASP A 370 30.07 7.14 18.32
CA ASP A 370 29.32 6.11 19.06
C ASP A 370 29.33 4.73 18.40
N LEU A 371 30.14 4.53 17.35
CA LEU A 371 30.24 3.27 16.63
C LEU A 371 31.08 2.24 17.43
N LYS A 372 30.46 1.57 18.39
CA LYS A 372 31.12 0.52 19.21
C LYS A 372 31.87 -0.51 18.35
N ARG A 373 31.26 -0.94 17.24
CA ARG A 373 31.90 -1.88 16.30
C ARG A 373 33.18 -1.32 15.68
N GLY A 374 33.24 -0.04 15.38
CA GLY A 374 34.44 0.61 14.83
C GLY A 374 35.58 0.61 15.85
N TRP A 375 35.28 0.96 17.09
CA TRP A 375 36.26 0.90 18.20
C TRP A 375 36.74 -0.53 18.46
N ARG A 376 35.85 -1.53 18.38
CA ARG A 376 36.23 -2.96 18.45
C ARG A 376 37.20 -3.39 17.34
N LYS A 377 37.05 -2.84 16.13
CA LYS A 377 38.00 -3.08 15.04
C LYS A 377 39.34 -2.43 15.29
N LEU A 378 39.36 -1.20 15.85
CA LEU A 378 40.59 -0.52 16.26
C LEU A 378 41.34 -1.26 17.36
N THR A 379 40.63 -1.81 18.36
CA THR A 379 41.29 -2.66 19.40
C THR A 379 42.04 -3.83 18.75
N LYS A 380 41.46 -4.50 17.74
CA LYS A 380 42.13 -5.58 17.03
C LYS A 380 43.37 -5.11 16.29
N VAL A 381 43.30 -3.96 15.60
CA VAL A 381 44.42 -3.34 14.90
C VAL A 381 45.56 -3.00 15.88
N TYR A 382 45.25 -2.30 16.97
CA TYR A 382 46.26 -1.87 17.94
C TYR A 382 46.90 -3.02 18.68
N ARG A 383 46.11 -4.10 18.94
CA ARG A 383 46.65 -5.35 19.51
C ARG A 383 47.65 -6.03 18.54
N SER A 384 47.31 -6.05 17.24
CA SER A 384 48.22 -6.65 16.23
C SER A 384 49.52 -5.85 16.03
N GLN A 385 49.51 -4.55 16.42
CA GLN A 385 50.65 -3.64 16.35
C GLN A 385 51.38 -3.47 17.71
N ASP A 386 50.95 -4.15 18.78
CA ASP A 386 51.42 -3.99 20.17
C ASP A 386 51.38 -2.53 20.68
N LYS A 387 50.42 -1.71 20.20
CA LYS A 387 50.24 -0.30 20.59
C LYS A 387 49.34 -0.20 21.81
N LYS A 388 49.91 -0.45 23.02
CA LYS A 388 49.14 -0.59 24.26
C LYS A 388 48.36 0.66 24.66
N GLU A 389 48.93 1.85 24.48
CA GLU A 389 48.26 3.13 24.79
C GLU A 389 47.02 3.35 23.94
N LEU A 390 47.11 3.15 22.63
CA LEU A 390 45.97 3.27 21.69
C LEU A 390 44.93 2.19 21.92
N LEU A 391 45.37 1.00 22.34
CA LEU A 391 44.47 -0.09 22.71
C LEU A 391 43.66 0.26 23.97
N ILE A 392 44.29 0.80 25.00
CA ILE A 392 43.59 1.29 26.23
C ILE A 392 42.59 2.39 25.84
N MET A 393 43.02 3.35 25.01
CA MET A 393 42.14 4.42 24.54
C MET A 393 40.92 3.88 23.82
N SER A 394 41.10 2.94 22.89
CA SER A 394 39.96 2.38 22.13
C SER A 394 39.00 1.57 23.02
N LEU A 395 39.52 0.81 23.99
CA LEU A 395 38.71 0.10 24.99
C LEU A 395 37.95 1.07 25.91
N SER A 396 38.60 2.20 26.29
CA SER A 396 37.94 3.25 27.05
C SER A 396 36.79 3.88 26.32
N ARG A 397 36.92 4.11 25.00
CA ARG A 397 35.81 4.58 24.15
C ARG A 397 34.67 3.59 24.07
N ILE A 398 34.98 2.27 24.02
CA ILE A 398 33.92 1.24 24.06
C ILE A 398 33.17 1.34 25.40
N LEU A 399 33.87 1.51 26.52
CA LEU A 399 33.26 1.59 27.86
C LEU A 399 32.54 2.94 28.13
N GLU A 400 32.88 4.00 27.41
CA GLU A 400 32.08 5.24 27.40
C GLU A 400 30.72 5.03 26.67
N ILE A 401 30.70 4.21 25.62
CA ILE A 401 29.48 3.88 24.86
C ILE A 401 28.64 2.85 25.63
N ASP A 402 29.29 1.85 26.21
CA ASP A 402 28.67 0.74 26.93
C ASP A 402 29.52 0.41 28.14
N SER A 403 29.15 0.98 29.28
CA SER A 403 29.89 0.84 30.56
C SER A 403 29.85 -0.58 31.14
N GLU A 404 28.94 -1.43 30.66
CA GLU A 404 28.71 -2.79 31.13
C GLU A 404 29.35 -3.85 30.19
N ASP A 405 30.15 -3.43 29.22
CA ASP A 405 30.85 -4.35 28.31
C ASP A 405 31.93 -5.15 29.06
N GLU A 406 31.55 -6.35 29.55
CA GLU A 406 32.44 -7.25 30.31
C GLU A 406 33.74 -7.58 29.58
N GLU A 407 33.68 -7.75 28.27
CA GLU A 407 34.83 -8.07 27.42
C GLU A 407 35.83 -6.89 27.40
N ALA A 408 35.30 -5.67 27.23
CA ALA A 408 36.15 -4.47 27.24
C ALA A 408 36.79 -4.18 28.61
N LEU A 409 36.03 -4.38 29.71
CA LEU A 409 36.55 -4.28 31.05
C LEU A 409 37.69 -5.30 31.30
N TRP A 410 37.47 -6.55 30.91
CA TRP A 410 38.47 -7.61 31.02
C TRP A 410 39.73 -7.26 30.24
N GLU A 411 39.58 -6.99 28.96
CA GLU A 411 40.72 -6.68 28.08
C GLU A 411 41.52 -5.49 28.58
N ARG A 412 40.83 -4.42 29.03
CA ARG A 412 41.52 -3.23 29.55
C ARG A 412 42.26 -3.51 30.83
N ALA A 413 41.67 -4.31 31.77
CA ALA A 413 42.29 -4.73 32.97
C ALA A 413 43.59 -5.53 32.75
N GLU A 414 43.58 -6.47 31.76
CA GLU A 414 44.78 -7.23 31.40
C GLU A 414 45.90 -6.32 30.90
N ILE A 415 45.60 -5.34 30.04
CA ILE A 415 46.62 -4.41 29.52
C ILE A 415 47.12 -3.46 30.59
N HIS A 416 46.26 -2.97 31.50
CA HIS A 416 46.69 -2.19 32.66
C HIS A 416 47.61 -2.99 33.60
N TYR A 417 47.32 -4.29 33.76
CA TYR A 417 48.21 -5.16 34.55
C TYR A 417 49.57 -5.34 33.85
N GLU A 418 49.60 -5.59 32.55
CA GLU A 418 50.84 -5.70 31.78
C GLU A 418 51.68 -4.40 31.80
N THR A 419 51.00 -3.26 31.75
CA THR A 419 51.65 -1.95 31.78
C THR A 419 51.97 -1.46 33.21
N LYS A 420 51.86 -2.35 34.22
CA LYS A 420 52.09 -2.07 35.64
C LYS A 420 51.17 -0.98 36.24
N LYS A 421 50.04 -0.66 35.60
CA LYS A 421 49.00 0.22 36.13
C LYS A 421 48.01 -0.59 36.96
N LEU A 422 48.50 -1.14 38.09
CA LEU A 422 47.77 -2.10 38.90
C LEU A 422 46.47 -1.54 39.50
N GLY A 423 46.46 -0.24 39.89
CA GLY A 423 45.26 0.43 40.39
C GLY A 423 44.13 0.50 39.35
N ASP A 424 44.46 0.87 38.11
CA ASP A 424 43.49 0.93 37.01
C ASP A 424 42.94 -0.46 36.67
N SER A 425 43.85 -1.45 36.65
CA SER A 425 43.49 -2.85 36.45
C SER A 425 42.52 -3.36 37.53
N MET A 426 42.77 -3.03 38.79
CA MET A 426 41.91 -3.38 39.92
C MET A 426 40.54 -2.70 39.81
N GLY A 427 40.50 -1.43 39.35
CA GLY A 427 39.25 -0.69 39.14
C GLY A 427 38.35 -1.36 38.08
N ASP A 428 38.92 -1.81 36.99
CA ASP A 428 38.18 -2.51 35.94
C ASP A 428 37.68 -3.89 36.41
N ILE A 429 38.52 -4.64 37.15
CA ILE A 429 38.12 -5.94 37.72
C ILE A 429 37.04 -5.78 38.79
N HIS A 430 37.06 -4.73 39.60
CA HIS A 430 35.97 -4.45 40.53
C HIS A 430 34.64 -4.20 39.81
N LYS A 431 34.63 -3.39 38.73
CA LYS A 431 33.45 -3.16 37.93
C LYS A 431 32.94 -4.47 37.29
N LEU A 432 33.86 -5.27 36.75
CA LEU A 432 33.49 -6.56 36.15
C LEU A 432 32.87 -7.52 37.17
N LEU A 433 33.42 -7.58 38.41
CA LEU A 433 32.86 -8.41 39.48
C LEU A 433 31.57 -7.86 40.07
N ALA A 434 31.32 -6.55 39.95
CA ALA A 434 30.03 -5.95 40.32
C ALA A 434 28.95 -6.36 39.32
N LEU A 435 29.28 -6.41 38.03
CA LEU A 435 28.36 -6.89 36.96
C LEU A 435 28.14 -8.41 37.04
N ASN A 436 29.22 -9.16 37.24
CA ASN A 436 29.19 -10.61 37.25
C ASN A 436 29.96 -11.17 38.47
N PRO A 437 29.32 -11.23 39.65
CA PRO A 437 29.96 -11.72 40.87
C PRO A 437 30.44 -13.18 40.79
N GLY A 438 29.87 -13.97 39.91
CA GLY A 438 30.24 -15.37 39.67
C GLY A 438 31.47 -15.57 38.79
N ASN A 439 32.06 -14.53 38.22
CA ASN A 439 33.18 -14.64 37.28
C ASN A 439 34.46 -15.10 38.01
N GLN A 440 34.74 -16.41 37.94
CA GLN A 440 35.90 -17.02 38.59
C GLN A 440 37.24 -16.53 38.02
N LYS A 441 37.29 -16.22 36.70
CA LYS A 441 38.50 -15.67 36.07
C LYS A 441 38.85 -14.30 36.68
N ALA A 442 37.85 -13.42 36.81
CA ALA A 442 38.05 -12.10 37.38
C ALA A 442 38.44 -12.17 38.86
N ARG A 443 37.87 -13.11 39.65
CA ARG A 443 38.29 -13.33 41.06
C ARG A 443 39.75 -13.78 41.17
N LYS A 444 40.18 -14.73 40.33
CA LYS A 444 41.59 -15.19 40.31
C LYS A 444 42.53 -14.06 39.91
N PHE A 445 42.14 -13.28 38.90
CA PHE A 445 42.95 -12.17 38.41
C PHE A 445 43.05 -11.06 39.45
N LYS A 446 41.95 -10.79 40.21
CA LYS A 446 41.96 -9.89 41.36
C LYS A 446 43.01 -10.32 42.40
N ALA A 447 43.07 -11.61 42.75
CA ALA A 447 44.06 -12.12 43.70
C ALA A 447 45.49 -11.89 43.20
N MET A 448 45.77 -12.17 41.90
CA MET A 448 47.07 -11.91 41.30
C MET A 448 47.47 -10.41 41.33
N ILE A 449 46.51 -9.49 41.12
CA ILE A 449 46.78 -8.05 41.22
C ILE A 449 47.13 -7.66 42.66
N LEU A 450 46.39 -8.19 43.64
CA LEU A 450 46.65 -7.92 45.06
C LEU A 450 48.03 -8.41 45.49
N GLU A 451 48.38 -9.66 45.15
CA GLU A 451 49.72 -10.22 45.42
C GLU A 451 50.84 -9.33 44.85
N LYS A 452 50.63 -8.76 43.66
CA LYS A 452 51.62 -7.88 43.01
C LYS A 452 51.66 -6.48 43.59
N LEU A 453 50.56 -6.00 44.17
CA LEU A 453 50.50 -4.74 44.91
C LEU A 453 51.23 -4.88 46.27
N ASP A 454 50.95 -5.96 47.00
CA ASP A 454 51.59 -6.24 48.30
C ASP A 454 53.12 -6.42 48.17
N ALA A 455 53.55 -7.10 47.10
CA ALA A 455 54.97 -7.22 46.79
C ALA A 455 55.69 -5.91 46.46
N LYS A 456 54.95 -4.88 45.98
CA LYS A 456 55.48 -3.57 45.60
C LYS A 456 55.56 -2.58 46.80
N GLU A 457 54.87 -2.88 47.90
CA GLU A 457 55.00 -2.14 49.15
C GLU A 457 56.25 -2.50 50.01
N TRP A 458 56.92 -3.62 49.61
CA TRP A 458 58.11 -4.11 50.35
C TRP A 458 59.44 -3.89 49.58
N ASP A 459 59.40 -3.33 48.34
CA ASP A 459 60.52 -2.87 47.52
C ASP A 459 60.64 -1.33 47.55
#